data_aac9d21150f964ee74c024765d0c4102
#
_entry.id   aac9d21150f964ee74c024765d0c4102
#
_cell.length_a   1.000
_cell.length_b   1.000
_cell.length_c   1.000
_cell.angle_alpha   90.00
_cell.angle_beta   90.00
_cell.angle_gamma   90.00
#
_symmetry.space_group_name_H-M   'P 1'
#
loop_
_entity.id
_entity.type
_entity.pdbx_description
1 polymer ?
#
loop_
_entity_poly.entity_id
_entity_poly.type
_entity_poly.pdbx_seq_one_letter_code
_entity_poly.pdbx_strand_id
1 'polypeptide(L)'
;EITRNKPEKQEHYMWLGWILSIIDRTASYVLGDFSKAMHVAKMNSHALGWHPEVLVQRSVAYFDDLVKNELEMSDLVLQCLSKEMSGNFMKNIQSFTELRDQEIKIQNDFTDKKLKFVTKMEHIKIKQDIKFVSRLNSIFLQLPRPLRFNTNNFIESLTDTETILTTLRLNTLDGPIIGFAKGGPLENYNLRSEINDLNHGKRNTIFLEPIAVSMGYWGLGAGHRLRQSFLMQAHTMNYHYLTSFAFRDVIASRVNGMEKAEFVTKFDPERWDYYRISL
;
A
#
# COMPACT_ATOMS: atom_id res chain seq x y z
N GLU A 1 11.45 -13.69 22.87
CA GLU A 1 11.98 -15.09 22.95
C GLU A 1 13.35 -15.17 23.63
N ILE A 2 14.24 -14.20 23.43
CA ILE A 2 15.59 -14.18 24.04
C ILE A 2 15.53 -14.03 25.58
N THR A 3 14.46 -13.44 26.12
CA THR A 3 14.31 -13.16 27.54
C THR A 3 13.63 -14.29 28.32
N ARG A 4 12.96 -15.24 27.68
CA ARG A 4 12.22 -16.34 28.36
C ARG A 4 13.09 -17.41 29.02
N ASN A 5 14.38 -17.49 28.72
CA ASN A 5 15.23 -18.63 29.12
C ASN A 5 16.43 -18.27 30.01
N LYS A 6 16.37 -17.19 30.83
CA LYS A 6 17.50 -16.82 31.71
C LYS A 6 17.17 -16.94 33.17
N PRO A 7 18.14 -17.40 34.03
CA PRO A 7 17.90 -17.70 35.43
C PRO A 7 17.64 -16.47 36.32
N GLU A 8 17.01 -16.70 37.46
CA GLU A 8 16.39 -15.78 38.42
C GLU A 8 17.14 -14.49 38.81
N LYS A 9 18.45 -14.39 38.61
CA LYS A 9 19.23 -13.17 38.93
C LYS A 9 19.04 -12.01 37.93
N GLN A 10 18.22 -12.19 36.90
CA GLN A 10 17.97 -11.18 35.86
C GLN A 10 16.49 -10.77 35.72
N GLU A 11 15.66 -11.10 36.72
CA GLU A 11 14.22 -10.79 36.69
C GLU A 11 13.90 -9.34 36.32
N HIS A 12 14.61 -8.39 36.92
CA HIS A 12 14.39 -6.97 36.65
C HIS A 12 14.71 -6.57 35.21
N TYR A 13 15.80 -7.09 34.64
CA TYR A 13 16.16 -6.83 33.24
C TYR A 13 15.24 -7.56 32.25
N MET A 14 14.75 -8.73 32.65
CA MET A 14 13.75 -9.47 31.88
C MET A 14 12.43 -8.72 31.80
N TRP A 15 12.00 -8.13 32.92
CA TRP A 15 10.78 -7.31 32.99
C TRP A 15 10.87 -6.07 32.11
N LEU A 16 11.95 -5.31 32.21
CA LEU A 16 12.21 -4.14 31.35
C LEU A 16 12.27 -4.53 29.87
N GLY A 17 12.96 -5.60 29.54
CA GLY A 17 13.03 -6.12 28.16
C GLY A 17 11.66 -6.52 27.61
N TRP A 18 10.80 -7.10 28.44
CA TRP A 18 9.45 -7.48 28.06
C TRP A 18 8.55 -6.26 27.85
N ILE A 19 8.55 -5.29 28.75
CA ILE A 19 7.83 -4.02 28.60
C ILE A 19 8.28 -3.30 27.32
N LEU A 20 9.59 -3.15 27.10
CA LEU A 20 10.13 -2.52 25.89
C LEU A 20 9.68 -3.25 24.62
N SER A 21 9.66 -4.58 24.65
CA SER A 21 9.17 -5.38 23.53
C SER A 21 7.69 -5.14 23.24
N ILE A 22 6.85 -5.00 24.26
CA ILE A 22 5.41 -4.68 24.07
C ILE A 22 5.26 -3.26 23.50
N ILE A 23 5.98 -2.30 24.08
CA ILE A 23 5.93 -0.90 23.60
C ILE A 23 6.36 -0.81 22.12
N ASP A 24 7.47 -1.45 21.75
CA ASP A 24 7.96 -1.45 20.37
C ASP A 24 6.93 -2.04 19.41
N ARG A 25 6.35 -3.17 19.75
CA ARG A 25 5.34 -3.85 18.93
C ARG A 25 4.01 -3.10 18.84
N THR A 26 3.62 -2.37 19.88
CA THR A 26 2.34 -1.64 19.93
C THR A 26 2.42 -0.19 19.47
N ALA A 27 3.61 0.41 19.43
CA ALA A 27 3.81 1.83 19.17
C ALA A 27 3.14 2.32 17.88
N SER A 28 3.21 1.54 16.80
CA SER A 28 2.59 1.89 15.51
C SER A 28 1.06 1.96 15.56
N TYR A 29 0.44 1.18 16.46
CA TYR A 29 -1.02 1.09 16.62
C TYR A 29 -1.56 2.11 17.63
N VAL A 30 -0.69 2.59 18.49
CA VAL A 30 -1.00 3.57 19.56
C VAL A 30 -0.83 5.00 19.04
N LEU A 31 0.25 5.26 18.29
CA LEU A 31 0.68 6.62 17.89
C LEU A 31 0.02 7.14 16.61
N GLY A 32 -0.91 6.43 16.03
CA GLY A 32 -1.54 6.83 14.78
C GLY A 32 -2.90 6.21 14.52
N ASP A 33 -3.55 6.76 13.49
CA ASP A 33 -4.77 6.20 12.93
C ASP A 33 -4.52 4.88 12.17
N PHE A 34 -5.59 4.24 11.73
CA PHE A 34 -5.52 2.98 10.98
C PHE A 34 -4.65 3.08 9.72
N SER A 35 -4.66 4.22 9.02
CA SER A 35 -3.84 4.42 7.82
C SER A 35 -2.34 4.37 8.14
N LYS A 36 -1.93 4.98 9.26
CA LYS A 36 -0.54 4.94 9.73
C LYS A 36 -0.16 3.55 10.22
N ALA A 37 -1.02 2.90 11.01
CA ALA A 37 -0.81 1.54 11.50
C ALA A 37 -0.65 0.55 10.33
N MET A 38 -1.49 0.64 9.32
CA MET A 38 -1.42 -0.17 8.11
C MET A 38 -0.15 0.11 7.30
N HIS A 39 0.29 1.35 7.22
CA HIS A 39 1.56 1.69 6.55
C HIS A 39 2.74 1.01 7.23
N VAL A 40 2.83 1.09 8.55
CA VAL A 40 3.91 0.44 9.32
C VAL A 40 3.81 -1.09 9.20
N ALA A 41 2.62 -1.66 9.27
CA ALA A 41 2.42 -3.09 9.06
C ALA A 41 2.93 -3.55 7.68
N LYS A 42 2.66 -2.78 6.63
CA LYS A 42 3.21 -3.03 5.28
C LYS A 42 4.74 -2.96 5.23
N MET A 43 5.32 -1.93 5.82
CA MET A 43 6.78 -1.80 5.89
C MET A 43 7.42 -3.01 6.57
N ASN A 44 6.86 -3.41 7.71
CA ASN A 44 7.33 -4.57 8.47
C ASN A 44 7.13 -5.88 7.70
N SER A 45 6.00 -6.04 7.00
CA SER A 45 5.74 -7.24 6.20
C SER A 45 6.77 -7.42 5.08
N HIS A 46 7.13 -6.35 4.40
CA HIS A 46 8.19 -6.38 3.40
C HIS A 46 9.56 -6.74 4.01
N ALA A 47 9.90 -6.15 5.17
CA ALA A 47 11.15 -6.46 5.86
C ALA A 47 11.22 -7.93 6.32
N LEU A 48 10.07 -8.55 6.61
CA LEU A 48 9.95 -9.95 7.04
C LEU A 48 9.70 -10.92 5.87
N GLY A 49 9.63 -10.43 4.63
CA GLY A 49 9.32 -11.24 3.46
C GLY A 49 7.89 -11.82 3.45
N TRP A 50 6.95 -11.16 4.13
CA TRP A 50 5.58 -11.65 4.17
C TRP A 50 4.84 -11.30 2.87
N HIS A 51 4.05 -12.25 2.40
CA HIS A 51 3.15 -11.99 1.28
C HIS A 51 2.02 -11.02 1.71
N PRO A 52 1.61 -10.05 0.84
CA PRO A 52 0.57 -9.08 1.20
C PRO A 52 -0.75 -9.67 1.69
N GLU A 53 -1.14 -10.83 1.19
CA GLU A 53 -2.37 -11.53 1.57
C GLU A 53 -2.40 -12.03 3.01
N VAL A 54 -1.25 -12.21 3.66
CA VAL A 54 -1.18 -12.67 5.06
C VAL A 54 -0.98 -11.53 6.06
N LEU A 55 -0.80 -10.31 5.58
CA LEU A 55 -0.49 -9.15 6.42
C LEU A 55 -1.56 -8.88 7.47
N VAL A 56 -2.81 -8.78 7.05
CA VAL A 56 -3.93 -8.45 7.94
C VAL A 56 -4.20 -9.62 8.90
N GLN A 57 -4.19 -10.84 8.39
CA GLN A 57 -4.39 -12.05 9.18
C GLN A 57 -3.33 -12.18 10.29
N ARG A 58 -2.05 -11.93 9.97
CA ARG A 58 -0.96 -11.96 10.95
C ARG A 58 -1.04 -10.82 11.95
N SER A 59 -1.47 -9.63 11.53
CA SER A 59 -1.68 -8.51 12.45
C SER A 59 -2.78 -8.82 13.47
N VAL A 60 -3.90 -9.40 13.04
CA VAL A 60 -4.98 -9.81 13.96
C VAL A 60 -4.52 -10.93 14.89
N ALA A 61 -3.82 -11.94 14.36
CA ALA A 61 -3.28 -13.02 15.19
C ALA A 61 -2.31 -12.50 16.25
N TYR A 62 -1.51 -11.47 15.93
CA TYR A 62 -0.65 -10.81 16.89
C TYR A 62 -1.46 -10.10 18.02
N PHE A 63 -2.53 -9.38 17.69
CA PHE A 63 -3.39 -8.76 18.70
C PHE A 63 -4.07 -9.80 19.60
N ASP A 64 -4.56 -10.87 18.99
CA ASP A 64 -5.17 -11.98 19.73
C ASP A 64 -4.17 -12.61 20.71
N ASP A 65 -2.91 -12.80 20.29
CA ASP A 65 -1.86 -13.33 21.14
C ASP A 65 -1.51 -12.35 22.27
N LEU A 66 -1.39 -11.06 21.97
CA LEU A 66 -1.11 -10.02 22.96
C LEU A 66 -2.19 -9.98 24.07
N VAL A 67 -3.47 -9.99 23.65
CA VAL A 67 -4.60 -9.91 24.58
C VAL A 67 -4.77 -11.19 25.40
N LYS A 68 -4.50 -12.37 24.82
CA LYS A 68 -4.71 -13.66 25.50
C LYS A 68 -3.53 -14.09 26.38
N ASN A 69 -2.33 -13.92 25.88
CA ASN A 69 -1.12 -14.48 26.47
C ASN A 69 -0.29 -13.46 27.26
N GLU A 70 -0.49 -12.17 26.99
CA GLU A 70 0.26 -11.07 27.63
C GLU A 70 -0.70 -10.06 28.29
N LEU A 71 -1.89 -10.50 28.73
CA LEU A 71 -2.97 -9.63 29.21
C LEU A 71 -2.53 -8.67 30.31
N GLU A 72 -1.86 -9.16 31.37
CA GLU A 72 -1.43 -8.34 32.51
C GLU A 72 -0.50 -7.20 32.06
N MET A 73 0.42 -7.50 31.15
CA MET A 73 1.39 -6.51 30.67
C MET A 73 0.79 -5.57 29.65
N SER A 74 -0.09 -6.06 28.77
CA SER A 74 -0.80 -5.21 27.83
C SER A 74 -1.71 -4.22 28.57
N ASP A 75 -2.41 -4.66 29.60
CA ASP A 75 -3.23 -3.79 30.45
C ASP A 75 -2.39 -2.75 31.18
N LEU A 76 -1.26 -3.14 31.76
CA LEU A 76 -0.33 -2.21 32.43
C LEU A 76 0.15 -1.13 31.45
N VAL A 77 0.59 -1.53 30.25
CA VAL A 77 1.06 -0.59 29.22
C VAL A 77 -0.09 0.33 28.78
N LEU A 78 -1.28 -0.21 28.53
CA LEU A 78 -2.44 0.58 28.12
C LEU A 78 -2.90 1.57 29.20
N GLN A 79 -2.80 1.21 30.48
CA GLN A 79 -3.10 2.12 31.59
C GLN A 79 -2.09 3.27 31.71
N CYS A 80 -0.84 3.05 31.30
CA CYS A 80 0.19 4.11 31.29
C CYS A 80 0.04 5.06 30.08
N LEU A 81 -0.75 4.71 29.06
CA LEU A 81 -0.96 5.54 27.88
C LEU A 81 -2.03 6.62 28.13
N SER A 82 -1.95 7.70 27.37
CA SER A 82 -3.04 8.67 27.35
C SER A 82 -4.35 8.03 26.85
N LYS A 83 -5.48 8.62 27.23
CA LYS A 83 -6.83 8.18 26.81
C LYS A 83 -6.97 8.13 25.27
N GLU A 84 -6.31 9.06 24.59
CA GLU A 84 -6.27 9.11 23.13
C GLU A 84 -5.48 7.93 22.54
N MET A 85 -4.31 7.65 23.09
CA MET A 85 -3.43 6.57 22.63
C MET A 85 -4.06 5.19 22.81
N SER A 86 -4.65 4.93 23.99
CA SER A 86 -5.38 3.67 24.21
C SER A 86 -6.61 3.56 23.33
N GLY A 87 -7.31 4.67 23.07
CA GLY A 87 -8.42 4.73 22.13
C GLY A 87 -8.00 4.43 20.70
N ASN A 88 -6.84 4.92 20.25
CA ASN A 88 -6.28 4.60 18.93
C ASN A 88 -5.95 3.11 18.82
N PHE A 89 -5.34 2.53 19.83
CA PHE A 89 -5.01 1.10 19.86
C PHE A 89 -6.25 0.24 19.66
N MET A 90 -7.30 0.47 20.44
CA MET A 90 -8.55 -0.30 20.33
C MET A 90 -9.23 -0.13 18.98
N LYS A 91 -9.28 1.11 18.45
CA LYS A 91 -9.84 1.38 17.12
C LYS A 91 -9.05 0.68 16.01
N ASN A 92 -7.72 0.63 16.13
CA ASN A 92 -6.88 -0.03 15.15
C ASN A 92 -7.07 -1.54 15.18
N ILE A 93 -7.15 -2.18 16.35
CA ILE A 93 -7.49 -3.59 16.49
C ILE A 93 -8.82 -3.90 15.80
N GLN A 94 -9.86 -3.12 16.10
CA GLN A 94 -11.18 -3.29 15.49
C GLN A 94 -11.09 -3.17 13.96
N SER A 95 -10.41 -2.15 13.43
CA SER A 95 -10.28 -1.93 11.99
C SER A 95 -9.52 -3.05 11.28
N PHE A 96 -8.46 -3.60 11.90
CA PHE A 96 -7.75 -4.78 11.36
C PHE A 96 -8.64 -6.03 11.37
N THR A 97 -9.43 -6.22 12.43
CA THR A 97 -10.37 -7.35 12.53
C THR A 97 -11.46 -7.27 11.45
N GLU A 98 -12.07 -6.10 11.29
CA GLU A 98 -13.06 -5.85 10.25
C GLU A 98 -12.49 -6.06 8.85
N LEU A 99 -11.26 -5.61 8.61
CA LEU A 99 -10.59 -5.81 7.33
C LEU A 99 -10.28 -7.29 7.07
N ARG A 100 -9.82 -8.05 8.08
CA ARG A 100 -9.62 -9.50 7.97
C ARG A 100 -10.91 -10.20 7.57
N ASP A 101 -12.01 -9.89 8.23
CA ASP A 101 -13.30 -10.52 7.95
C ASP A 101 -13.80 -10.16 6.54
N GLN A 102 -13.54 -8.92 6.10
CA GLN A 102 -13.81 -8.50 4.73
C GLN A 102 -12.95 -9.26 3.71
N GLU A 103 -11.66 -9.45 3.97
CA GLU A 103 -10.74 -10.21 3.09
C GLU A 103 -11.18 -11.66 2.96
N ILE A 104 -11.52 -12.31 4.07
CA ILE A 104 -12.05 -13.70 4.07
C ILE A 104 -13.32 -13.79 3.21
N LYS A 105 -14.25 -12.85 3.39
CA LYS A 105 -15.48 -12.82 2.58
C LYS A 105 -15.17 -12.63 1.09
N ILE A 106 -14.26 -11.74 0.75
CA ILE A 106 -13.87 -11.49 -0.65
C ILE A 106 -13.21 -12.75 -1.24
N GLN A 107 -12.32 -13.41 -0.51
CA GLN A 107 -11.66 -14.64 -0.96
C GLN A 107 -12.68 -15.75 -1.21
N ASN A 108 -13.64 -15.93 -0.30
CA ASN A 108 -14.74 -16.88 -0.50
C ASN A 108 -15.58 -16.52 -1.72
N ASP A 109 -15.93 -15.25 -1.90
CA ASP A 109 -16.68 -14.77 -3.07
C ASP A 109 -15.91 -15.00 -4.39
N PHE A 110 -14.57 -14.87 -4.39
CA PHE A 110 -13.75 -15.20 -5.56
C PHE A 110 -13.79 -16.70 -5.88
N THR A 111 -13.76 -17.55 -4.87
CA THR A 111 -13.80 -19.00 -5.03
C THR A 111 -15.19 -19.46 -5.47
N ASP A 112 -16.24 -19.04 -4.76
CA ASP A 112 -17.59 -19.54 -4.93
C ASP A 112 -18.32 -18.89 -6.12
N LYS A 113 -18.16 -17.57 -6.29
CA LYS A 113 -18.87 -16.79 -7.32
C LYS A 113 -18.04 -16.54 -8.57
N LYS A 114 -16.81 -17.07 -8.64
CA LYS A 114 -15.87 -16.89 -9.77
C LYS A 114 -15.72 -15.42 -10.16
N LEU A 115 -15.55 -14.53 -9.19
CA LEU A 115 -15.34 -13.12 -9.44
C LEU A 115 -14.13 -12.90 -10.37
N LYS A 116 -14.24 -11.93 -11.25
CA LYS A 116 -13.19 -11.60 -12.21
C LYS A 116 -12.80 -10.13 -12.10
N PHE A 117 -11.53 -9.87 -12.27
CA PHE A 117 -11.03 -8.52 -12.45
C PHE A 117 -11.13 -8.12 -13.93
N VAL A 118 -11.71 -6.96 -14.17
CA VAL A 118 -11.84 -6.35 -15.50
C VAL A 118 -11.18 -4.97 -15.45
N THR A 119 -10.24 -4.72 -16.34
CA THR A 119 -9.63 -3.39 -16.51
C THR A 119 -10.38 -2.58 -17.54
N LYS A 120 -10.56 -1.29 -17.28
CA LYS A 120 -11.23 -0.34 -18.18
C LYS A 120 -10.42 0.94 -18.26
N MET A 121 -10.12 1.37 -19.49
CA MET A 121 -9.60 2.70 -19.75
C MET A 121 -10.72 3.72 -19.60
N GLU A 122 -10.51 4.74 -18.80
CA GLU A 122 -11.53 5.74 -18.53
C GLU A 122 -11.31 6.98 -19.40
N HIS A 123 -12.40 7.47 -20.00
CA HIS A 123 -12.39 8.67 -20.83
C HIS A 123 -12.57 9.94 -19.98
N ILE A 124 -12.04 11.07 -20.45
CA ILE A 124 -12.07 12.36 -19.75
C ILE A 124 -13.48 12.77 -19.29
N LYS A 125 -14.51 12.53 -20.10
CA LYS A 125 -15.90 12.87 -19.75
C LYS A 125 -16.41 12.15 -18.50
N ILE A 126 -15.99 10.90 -18.27
CA ILE A 126 -16.37 10.09 -17.10
C ILE A 126 -15.65 10.59 -15.86
N LYS A 127 -14.46 11.18 -16.00
CA LYS A 127 -13.70 11.74 -14.88
C LYS A 127 -14.42 12.91 -14.17
N GLN A 128 -15.40 13.51 -14.80
CA GLN A 128 -16.21 14.61 -14.22
C GLN A 128 -17.41 14.12 -13.41
N ASP A 129 -17.74 12.82 -13.44
CA ASP A 129 -18.80 12.26 -12.58
C ASP A 129 -18.35 12.29 -11.10
N ILE A 130 -19.13 13.01 -10.28
CA ILE A 130 -18.85 13.20 -8.85
C ILE A 130 -18.77 11.85 -8.11
N LYS A 131 -19.67 10.90 -8.41
CA LYS A 131 -19.67 9.57 -7.77
C LYS A 131 -18.44 8.77 -8.15
N PHE A 132 -18.06 8.84 -9.42
CA PHE A 132 -16.86 8.20 -9.93
C PHE A 132 -15.60 8.78 -9.26
N VAL A 133 -15.45 10.09 -9.26
CA VAL A 133 -14.32 10.80 -8.63
C VAL A 133 -14.26 10.51 -7.13
N SER A 134 -15.40 10.57 -6.43
CA SER A 134 -15.48 10.25 -4.99
C SER A 134 -15.02 8.81 -4.71
N ARG A 135 -15.40 7.85 -5.56
CA ARG A 135 -14.94 6.46 -5.40
C ARG A 135 -13.43 6.33 -5.60
N LEU A 136 -12.87 6.96 -6.65
CA LEU A 136 -11.42 6.95 -6.85
C LEU A 136 -10.68 7.60 -5.68
N ASN A 137 -11.18 8.73 -5.20
CA ASN A 137 -10.60 9.42 -4.04
C ASN A 137 -10.62 8.55 -2.78
N SER A 138 -11.72 7.82 -2.54
CA SER A 138 -11.82 6.91 -1.39
C SER A 138 -10.78 5.78 -1.43
N ILE A 139 -10.45 5.28 -2.61
CA ILE A 139 -9.40 4.27 -2.81
C ILE A 139 -8.01 4.92 -2.70
N PHE A 140 -7.82 6.11 -3.27
CA PHE A 140 -6.59 6.88 -3.19
C PHE A 140 -6.17 7.16 -1.75
N LEU A 141 -7.13 7.53 -0.89
CA LEU A 141 -6.88 7.80 0.52
C LEU A 141 -6.46 6.55 1.32
N GLN A 142 -6.63 5.35 0.79
CA GLN A 142 -6.10 4.12 1.38
C GLN A 142 -4.59 3.91 1.11
N LEU A 143 -4.01 4.68 0.19
CA LEU A 143 -2.56 4.68 0.01
C LEU A 143 -1.87 5.32 1.23
N PRO A 144 -0.67 4.84 1.61
CA PRO A 144 0.18 5.52 2.56
C PRO A 144 0.47 6.97 2.13
N ARG A 145 0.53 7.90 3.09
CA ARG A 145 0.73 9.32 2.79
C ARG A 145 1.91 9.62 1.85
N PRO A 146 3.10 8.99 2.03
CA PRO A 146 4.24 9.25 1.14
C PRO A 146 3.98 8.89 -0.34
N LEU A 147 2.99 8.04 -0.59
CA LEU A 147 2.61 7.58 -1.93
C LEU A 147 1.47 8.37 -2.56
N ARG A 148 0.90 9.32 -1.85
CA ARG A 148 -0.19 10.14 -2.37
C ARG A 148 0.38 11.30 -3.15
N PHE A 149 0.72 11.08 -4.41
CA PHE A 149 1.14 12.13 -5.32
C PHE A 149 -0.02 13.08 -5.64
N ASN A 150 0.28 14.36 -5.79
CA ASN A 150 -0.70 15.39 -6.15
C ASN A 150 -1.93 15.46 -5.22
N THR A 151 -1.72 15.31 -3.90
CA THR A 151 -2.81 15.28 -2.91
C THR A 151 -3.70 16.52 -2.97
N ASN A 152 -3.11 17.68 -3.24
CA ASN A 152 -3.85 18.94 -3.31
C ASN A 152 -4.64 19.09 -4.62
N ASN A 153 -4.30 18.33 -5.66
CA ASN A 153 -4.83 18.45 -7.01
C ASN A 153 -5.28 17.10 -7.60
N PHE A 154 -5.66 16.12 -6.75
CA PHE A 154 -6.04 14.79 -7.23
C PHE A 154 -7.16 14.88 -8.27
N ILE A 155 -8.18 15.71 -8.04
CA ILE A 155 -9.32 15.88 -8.95
C ILE A 155 -8.87 16.55 -10.24
N GLU A 156 -8.06 17.60 -10.15
CA GLU A 156 -7.52 18.30 -11.33
C GLU A 156 -6.66 17.36 -12.18
N SER A 157 -5.84 16.54 -11.55
CA SER A 157 -5.01 15.57 -12.28
C SER A 157 -5.82 14.50 -13.04
N LEU A 158 -7.07 14.26 -12.64
CA LEU A 158 -7.98 13.38 -13.37
C LEU A 158 -8.59 14.06 -14.60
N THR A 159 -8.61 15.38 -14.65
CA THR A 159 -9.18 16.15 -15.78
C THR A 159 -8.15 16.51 -16.85
N ASP A 160 -6.86 16.31 -16.56
CA ASP A 160 -5.78 16.51 -17.52
C ASP A 160 -5.93 15.55 -18.73
N THR A 161 -5.83 16.11 -19.92
CA THR A 161 -6.00 15.38 -21.18
C THR A 161 -4.89 14.38 -21.47
N GLU A 162 -3.68 14.60 -20.94
CA GLU A 162 -2.53 13.73 -21.08
C GLU A 162 -2.52 12.61 -20.03
N THR A 163 -3.42 12.65 -19.07
CA THR A 163 -3.49 11.62 -18.02
C THR A 163 -4.13 10.34 -18.52
N ILE A 164 -3.40 9.24 -18.43
CA ILE A 164 -3.93 7.89 -18.57
C ILE A 164 -4.57 7.48 -17.23
N LEU A 165 -5.82 7.03 -17.29
CA LEU A 165 -6.53 6.47 -16.14
C LEU A 165 -7.13 5.13 -16.51
N THR A 166 -6.68 4.08 -15.81
CA THR A 166 -7.23 2.73 -15.93
C THR A 166 -7.86 2.33 -14.61
N THR A 167 -9.13 1.93 -14.62
CA THR A 167 -9.81 1.38 -13.44
C THR A 167 -9.79 -0.14 -13.46
N LEU A 168 -9.79 -0.73 -12.26
CA LEU A 168 -10.04 -2.14 -12.04
C LEU A 168 -11.44 -2.33 -11.45
N ARG A 169 -12.23 -3.16 -12.10
CA ARG A 169 -13.63 -3.40 -11.78
C ARG A 169 -13.90 -4.86 -11.54
N LEU A 170 -14.98 -5.17 -10.82
CA LEU A 170 -15.41 -6.54 -10.60
C LEU A 170 -16.39 -6.98 -11.69
N ASN A 171 -16.12 -8.14 -12.24
CA ASN A 171 -16.94 -8.92 -13.18
C ASN A 171 -17.18 -8.27 -14.56
N THR A 172 -17.54 -7.00 -14.62
CA THR A 172 -17.93 -6.31 -15.86
C THR A 172 -17.26 -4.95 -15.97
N LEU A 173 -17.25 -4.38 -17.18
CA LEU A 173 -16.72 -3.03 -17.46
C LEU A 173 -17.47 -1.92 -16.69
N ASP A 174 -18.70 -2.18 -16.24
CA ASP A 174 -19.50 -1.24 -15.46
C ASP A 174 -19.65 -1.69 -14.00
N GLY A 175 -18.94 -2.75 -13.62
CA GLY A 175 -18.91 -3.26 -12.25
C GLY A 175 -18.27 -2.30 -11.24
N PRO A 176 -18.37 -2.61 -9.94
CA PRO A 176 -17.79 -1.79 -8.88
C PRO A 176 -16.28 -1.56 -9.09
N ILE A 177 -15.83 -0.32 -8.92
CA ILE A 177 -14.41 0.04 -8.98
C ILE A 177 -13.74 -0.37 -7.67
N ILE A 178 -12.68 -1.17 -7.79
CA ILE A 178 -11.90 -1.68 -6.65
C ILE A 178 -10.44 -1.21 -6.69
N GLY A 179 -10.01 -0.57 -7.76
CA GLY A 179 -8.66 -0.03 -7.88
C GLY A 179 -8.50 0.80 -9.13
N PHE A 180 -7.38 1.50 -9.22
CA PHE A 180 -7.01 2.24 -10.43
C PHE A 180 -5.49 2.42 -10.52
N ALA A 181 -5.02 2.60 -11.75
CA ALA A 181 -3.70 3.10 -12.11
C ALA A 181 -3.87 4.43 -12.83
N LYS A 182 -3.08 5.42 -12.44
CA LYS A 182 -3.07 6.76 -13.04
C LYS A 182 -1.64 7.17 -13.35
N GLY A 183 -1.47 7.95 -14.40
CA GLY A 183 -0.17 8.48 -14.78
C GLY A 183 -0.27 9.39 -15.99
N GLY A 184 0.84 10.02 -16.34
CA GLY A 184 0.93 10.95 -17.47
C GLY A 184 2.39 11.17 -17.88
N PRO A 185 2.64 12.09 -18.84
CA PRO A 185 4.00 12.43 -19.24
C PRO A 185 4.87 12.75 -18.02
N LEU A 186 6.11 12.29 -18.04
CA LEU A 186 7.06 12.51 -16.94
C LEU A 186 7.20 14.00 -16.62
N GLU A 187 7.08 14.85 -17.62
CA GLU A 187 7.20 16.31 -17.54
C GLU A 187 6.12 16.97 -16.67
N ASN A 188 4.99 16.30 -16.48
CA ASN A 188 3.88 16.80 -15.64
C ASN A 188 4.13 16.54 -14.14
N TYR A 189 5.26 15.93 -13.78
CA TYR A 189 5.57 15.55 -12.40
C TYR A 189 6.83 16.27 -11.89
N ASN A 190 6.68 16.91 -10.73
CA ASN A 190 7.81 17.48 -10.02
C ASN A 190 8.53 16.36 -9.27
N LEU A 191 9.58 15.84 -9.85
CA LEU A 191 10.45 14.88 -9.19
C LEU A 191 11.28 15.58 -8.11
N ARG A 192 11.67 14.83 -7.08
CA ARG A 192 12.61 15.33 -6.08
C ARG A 192 13.96 15.65 -6.74
N SER A 193 14.67 16.63 -6.20
CA SER A 193 15.95 17.12 -6.77
C SER A 193 17.03 16.03 -6.89
N GLU A 194 16.94 14.99 -6.05
CA GLU A 194 17.88 13.86 -6.06
C GLU A 194 17.66 12.92 -7.25
N ILE A 195 16.48 13.00 -7.88
CA ILE A 195 16.13 12.16 -9.02
C ILE A 195 16.42 12.93 -10.32
N ASN A 196 17.60 12.70 -10.84
CA ASN A 196 18.00 13.27 -12.13
C ASN A 196 17.68 12.29 -13.26
N ASP A 197 16.42 12.20 -13.68
CA ASP A 197 16.04 11.36 -14.81
C ASP A 197 16.37 12.07 -16.13
N LEU A 198 17.34 11.49 -16.87
CA LEU A 198 17.80 12.02 -18.16
C LEU A 198 16.71 12.05 -19.25
N ASN A 199 15.57 11.40 -19.02
CA ASN A 199 14.45 11.43 -19.94
C ASN A 199 13.45 12.56 -19.66
N HIS A 200 13.59 13.26 -18.53
CA HIS A 200 12.78 14.45 -18.27
C HIS A 200 13.02 15.52 -19.34
N GLY A 201 11.95 16.00 -19.94
CA GLY A 201 12.00 16.95 -21.07
C GLY A 201 12.02 16.31 -22.47
N LYS A 202 12.13 14.96 -22.58
CA LYS A 202 12.14 14.29 -23.89
C LYS A 202 10.77 13.83 -24.38
N ARG A 203 9.74 13.93 -23.55
CA ARG A 203 8.35 13.51 -23.84
C ARG A 203 8.20 12.07 -24.36
N ASN A 204 9.14 11.21 -24.00
CA ASN A 204 9.17 9.80 -24.40
C ASN A 204 8.91 8.85 -23.21
N THR A 205 8.71 9.39 -22.03
CA THR A 205 8.58 8.64 -20.78
C THR A 205 7.26 8.97 -20.10
N ILE A 206 6.54 7.94 -19.69
CA ILE A 206 5.34 8.09 -18.89
C ILE A 206 5.64 7.78 -17.42
N PHE A 207 5.11 8.60 -16.51
CA PHE A 207 5.18 8.35 -15.08
C PHE A 207 3.92 7.62 -14.64
N LEU A 208 4.08 6.45 -14.03
CA LEU A 208 3.01 5.71 -13.38
C LEU A 208 3.01 6.05 -11.89
N GLU A 209 1.96 6.69 -11.43
CA GLU A 209 1.74 6.94 -10.01
C GLU A 209 1.54 5.61 -9.25
N PRO A 210 1.72 5.59 -7.92
CA PRO A 210 1.46 4.40 -7.12
C PRO A 210 0.05 3.86 -7.37
N ILE A 211 -0.02 2.59 -7.74
CA ILE A 211 -1.28 1.91 -8.04
C ILE A 211 -2.10 1.79 -6.76
N ALA A 212 -3.34 2.25 -6.82
CA ALA A 212 -4.27 2.20 -5.71
C ALA A 212 -5.25 1.04 -5.88
N VAL A 213 -5.30 0.16 -4.88
CA VAL A 213 -6.24 -0.97 -4.80
C VAL A 213 -6.90 -0.95 -3.44
N SER A 214 -8.20 -1.13 -3.40
CA SER A 214 -8.97 -1.24 -2.16
C SER A 214 -8.44 -2.38 -1.28
N MET A 215 -8.26 -2.12 0.02
CA MET A 215 -7.54 -3.00 0.94
C MET A 215 -7.99 -4.46 0.89
N GLY A 216 -9.28 -4.73 0.85
CA GLY A 216 -9.82 -6.11 0.82
C GLY A 216 -9.47 -6.91 -0.44
N TYR A 217 -8.82 -6.31 -1.45
CA TYR A 217 -8.43 -6.98 -2.70
C TYR A 217 -6.91 -7.11 -2.87
N TRP A 218 -6.15 -6.87 -1.81
CA TRP A 218 -4.71 -7.05 -1.85
C TRP A 218 -4.32 -8.53 -1.92
N GLY A 219 -3.20 -8.83 -2.55
CA GLY A 219 -2.73 -10.21 -2.73
C GLY A 219 -3.40 -11.00 -3.86
N LEU A 220 -4.52 -10.52 -4.41
CA LEU A 220 -5.29 -11.21 -5.46
C LEU A 220 -4.83 -10.88 -6.89
N GLY A 221 -3.65 -10.30 -7.08
CA GLY A 221 -3.12 -9.95 -8.39
C GLY A 221 -3.71 -8.66 -9.01
N ALA A 222 -4.54 -7.92 -8.27
CA ALA A 222 -5.20 -6.69 -8.73
C ALA A 222 -4.20 -5.63 -9.23
N GLY A 223 -3.14 -5.37 -8.47
CA GLY A 223 -2.10 -4.40 -8.83
C GLY A 223 -1.33 -4.81 -10.09
N HIS A 224 -1.04 -6.09 -10.25
CA HIS A 224 -0.40 -6.62 -11.46
C HIS A 224 -1.27 -6.37 -12.70
N ARG A 225 -2.56 -6.68 -12.64
CA ARG A 225 -3.49 -6.45 -13.78
C ARG A 225 -3.60 -4.98 -14.15
N LEU A 226 -3.70 -4.08 -13.17
CA LEU A 226 -3.73 -2.64 -13.41
C LEU A 226 -2.44 -2.18 -14.10
N ARG A 227 -1.30 -2.63 -13.60
CA ARG A 227 -0.01 -2.28 -14.19
C ARG A 227 0.11 -2.76 -15.63
N GLN A 228 -0.23 -4.01 -15.90
CA GLN A 228 -0.19 -4.55 -17.28
C GLN A 228 -1.09 -3.76 -18.23
N SER A 229 -2.32 -3.44 -17.81
CA SER A 229 -3.23 -2.64 -18.62
C SER A 229 -2.68 -1.23 -18.88
N PHE A 230 -2.06 -0.60 -17.87
CA PHE A 230 -1.43 0.71 -18.00
C PHE A 230 -0.22 0.68 -18.97
N LEU A 231 0.63 -0.34 -18.86
CA LEU A 231 1.77 -0.55 -19.75
C LEU A 231 1.33 -0.68 -21.22
N MET A 232 0.29 -1.47 -21.49
CA MET A 232 -0.26 -1.63 -22.84
C MET A 232 -0.74 -0.29 -23.41
N GLN A 233 -1.39 0.53 -22.60
CA GLN A 233 -1.86 1.84 -23.02
C GLN A 233 -0.72 2.81 -23.27
N ALA A 234 0.27 2.84 -22.39
CA ALA A 234 1.46 3.66 -22.56
C ALA A 234 2.18 3.33 -23.87
N HIS A 235 2.34 2.03 -24.15
CA HIS A 235 2.93 1.57 -25.42
C HIS A 235 2.08 1.99 -26.64
N THR A 236 0.75 1.88 -26.56
CA THR A 236 -0.16 2.31 -27.65
C THR A 236 -0.07 3.81 -27.90
N MET A 237 0.26 4.62 -26.89
CA MET A 237 0.48 6.05 -26.99
C MET A 237 1.92 6.42 -27.39
N ASN A 238 2.72 5.45 -27.85
CA ASN A 238 4.10 5.62 -28.31
C ASN A 238 5.09 6.13 -27.26
N TYR A 239 4.85 5.87 -25.96
CA TYR A 239 5.87 6.04 -24.96
C TYR A 239 6.90 4.91 -25.06
N HIS A 240 8.18 5.25 -24.92
CA HIS A 240 9.29 4.29 -24.96
C HIS A 240 9.70 3.80 -23.59
N TYR A 241 9.39 4.58 -22.56
CA TYR A 241 9.79 4.30 -21.19
C TYR A 241 8.62 4.50 -20.23
N LEU A 242 8.62 3.70 -19.18
CA LEU A 242 7.78 3.92 -18.00
C LEU A 242 8.68 4.13 -16.79
N THR A 243 8.33 5.11 -15.99
CA THR A 243 8.95 5.35 -14.70
C THR A 243 7.93 5.35 -13.56
N SER A 244 8.35 4.99 -12.37
CA SER A 244 7.48 4.91 -11.20
C SER A 244 8.30 4.84 -9.91
N PHE A 245 7.63 5.05 -8.78
CA PHE A 245 8.13 4.66 -7.47
C PHE A 245 7.57 3.30 -7.07
N ALA A 246 8.41 2.43 -6.54
CA ALA A 246 7.97 1.17 -5.95
C ALA A 246 8.90 0.75 -4.80
N PHE A 247 8.44 -0.16 -3.96
CA PHE A 247 9.30 -0.78 -2.97
C PHE A 247 10.48 -1.48 -3.65
N ARG A 248 11.64 -1.37 -3.04
CA ARG A 248 12.90 -1.99 -3.53
C ARG A 248 12.72 -3.47 -3.86
N ASP A 249 12.07 -4.22 -2.98
CA ASP A 249 11.86 -5.66 -3.17
C ASP A 249 10.90 -5.95 -4.33
N VAL A 250 9.91 -5.08 -4.55
CA VAL A 250 8.99 -5.18 -5.70
C VAL A 250 9.74 -4.92 -7.01
N ILE A 251 10.64 -3.93 -7.03
CA ILE A 251 11.49 -3.66 -8.20
C ILE A 251 12.40 -4.86 -8.48
N ALA A 252 13.08 -5.38 -7.44
CA ALA A 252 13.93 -6.55 -7.57
C ALA A 252 13.17 -7.77 -8.12
N SER A 253 11.97 -8.04 -7.62
CA SER A 253 11.11 -9.11 -8.11
C SER A 253 10.72 -8.93 -9.59
N ARG A 254 10.43 -7.70 -10.00
CA ARG A 254 10.08 -7.40 -11.41
C ARG A 254 11.28 -7.56 -12.34
N VAL A 255 12.44 -7.08 -11.94
CA VAL A 255 13.68 -7.20 -12.70
C VAL A 255 14.09 -8.67 -12.85
N ASN A 256 13.97 -9.46 -11.78
CA ASN A 256 14.19 -10.91 -11.85
C ASN A 256 13.16 -11.63 -12.74
N GLY A 257 11.97 -11.04 -12.89
CA GLY A 257 10.89 -11.52 -13.76
C GLY A 257 10.92 -10.99 -15.20
N MET A 258 12.09 -10.59 -15.73
CA MET A 258 12.35 -10.12 -17.10
C MET A 258 12.09 -8.63 -17.39
N GLU A 259 11.72 -7.77 -16.45
CA GLU A 259 11.70 -6.33 -16.72
C GLU A 259 13.13 -5.77 -16.78
N LYS A 260 13.47 -5.10 -17.85
CA LYS A 260 14.77 -4.42 -17.98
C LYS A 260 14.70 -3.05 -17.30
N ALA A 261 15.08 -2.99 -16.03
CA ALA A 261 15.26 -1.70 -15.35
C ALA A 261 16.54 -1.03 -15.91
N GLU A 262 16.36 0.12 -16.54
CA GLU A 262 17.47 0.90 -17.10
C GLU A 262 18.06 1.89 -16.09
N PHE A 263 17.25 2.32 -15.15
CA PHE A 263 17.64 3.32 -14.17
C PHE A 263 16.92 3.05 -12.86
N VAL A 264 17.67 3.07 -11.76
CA VAL A 264 17.13 2.93 -10.40
C VAL A 264 17.85 3.91 -9.49
N THR A 265 17.11 4.81 -8.86
CA THR A 265 17.62 5.64 -7.78
C THR A 265 17.09 5.13 -6.46
N LYS A 266 17.99 4.67 -5.61
CA LYS A 266 17.65 4.23 -4.26
C LYS A 266 17.24 5.43 -3.41
N PHE A 267 16.12 5.25 -2.71
CA PHE A 267 15.56 6.26 -1.85
C PHE A 267 15.50 5.72 -0.41
N ASP A 268 16.49 6.06 0.41
CA ASP A 268 16.52 5.77 1.84
C ASP A 268 15.98 6.97 2.65
N PRO A 269 15.29 6.76 3.81
CA PRO A 269 15.14 5.49 4.55
C PRO A 269 13.89 4.68 4.17
N GLU A 270 13.02 5.17 3.30
CA GLU A 270 11.66 4.65 3.11
C GLU A 270 11.57 3.42 2.19
N ARG A 271 12.67 2.89 1.67
CA ARG A 271 12.74 1.76 0.75
C ARG A 271 11.88 1.89 -0.52
N TRP A 272 11.47 3.10 -0.88
CA TRP A 272 10.79 3.41 -2.13
C TRP A 272 11.82 3.92 -3.12
N ASP A 273 12.13 3.09 -4.10
CA ASP A 273 13.08 3.46 -5.11
C ASP A 273 12.35 3.96 -6.36
N TYR A 274 12.92 4.97 -6.99
CA TYR A 274 12.54 5.40 -8.32
C TYR A 274 13.21 4.50 -9.34
N TYR A 275 12.47 4.05 -10.34
CA TYR A 275 13.02 3.21 -11.39
C TYR A 275 12.39 3.51 -12.75
N ARG A 276 13.13 3.21 -13.83
CA ARG A 276 12.69 3.31 -15.21
C ARG A 276 12.89 1.99 -15.92
N ILE A 277 11.91 1.62 -16.74
CA ILE A 277 11.96 0.45 -17.62
C ILE A 277 11.71 0.88 -19.07
N SER A 278 12.21 0.10 -20.03
CA SER A 278 11.77 0.16 -21.43
C SER A 278 10.39 -0.48 -21.58
N LEU A 279 9.53 0.10 -22.43
CA LEU A 279 8.22 -0.40 -22.80
C LEU A 279 8.25 -1.30 -24.03
#